data_13b429277aa49f7ebb2fb1c1325d478e
#
_entry.id   13b429277aa49f7ebb2fb1c1325d478e
#
_cell.length_a   1.000
_cell.length_b   1.000
_cell.length_c   1.000
_cell.angle_alpha   90.00
_cell.angle_beta   90.00
_cell.angle_gamma   90.00
#
_symmetry.space_group_name_H-M   'P 1'
#
loop_
_entity.id
_entity.type
_entity.pdbx_description
1 polymer ?
#
loop_
_entity_poly.entity_id
_entity_poly.type
_entity_poly.pdbx_seq_one_letter_code
_entity_poly.pdbx_strand_id
1 'polypeptide(L)'
;HLLHRGMRRRSRCAGETVFSVGYNIDMLSVAPDVALTSPQNNWGAYYTYAFEQVMNGKKPEQDWCHGYSNNAVQLSPLGKACAAGTQEAVDAAIEKIKSGELKVFDCSTFTVNGEHLTSYDKSHGFEGTQLIWDGYFHESEVISAPLFDIRIDGITELSK
;
A
#
# COMPACT_ATOMS: atom_id res chain seq x y z
N HIS A 1 -0.84 16.21 -15.15
CA HIS A 1 -1.62 17.48 -15.01
C HIS A 1 -3.03 17.27 -14.44
N LEU A 2 -3.74 16.20 -14.77
CA LEU A 2 -5.12 15.93 -14.29
C LEU A 2 -5.14 15.47 -12.81
N LEU A 3 -4.21 14.64 -12.37
CA LEU A 3 -4.07 14.21 -10.98
C LEU A 3 -3.79 15.39 -10.03
N HIS A 4 -2.95 16.31 -10.44
CA HIS A 4 -2.59 17.52 -9.69
C HIS A 4 -3.77 18.45 -9.42
N ARG A 5 -4.67 18.63 -10.41
CA ARG A 5 -5.88 19.44 -10.24
C ARG A 5 -6.91 18.77 -9.35
N GLY A 6 -7.01 17.43 -9.39
CA GLY A 6 -7.96 16.67 -8.59
C GLY A 6 -7.67 16.77 -7.09
N MET A 7 -6.39 16.68 -6.69
CA MET A 7 -5.98 16.74 -5.29
C MET A 7 -6.19 18.12 -4.66
N ARG A 8 -5.83 19.20 -5.37
CA ARG A 8 -6.09 20.58 -4.91
C ARG A 8 -7.58 20.93 -4.83
N ARG A 9 -8.43 20.29 -5.62
CA ARG A 9 -9.88 20.51 -5.61
C ARG A 9 -10.58 19.73 -4.49
N ARG A 10 -10.10 18.51 -4.18
CA ARG A 10 -10.67 17.67 -3.11
C ARG A 10 -10.31 18.20 -1.72
N SER A 11 -9.15 18.82 -1.54
CA SER A 11 -8.74 19.42 -0.27
C SER A 11 -9.54 20.66 0.14
N ARG A 12 -10.48 21.11 -0.69
CA ARG A 12 -11.36 22.26 -0.43
C ARG A 12 -12.85 21.94 -0.60
N CYS A 13 -13.26 20.69 -0.44
CA CYS A 13 -14.67 20.34 -0.44
C CYS A 13 -15.34 20.89 0.81
N ALA A 14 -16.40 21.65 0.65
CA ALA A 14 -17.25 22.20 1.73
C ALA A 14 -16.58 23.17 2.71
N GLY A 15 -15.47 23.83 2.33
CA GLY A 15 -14.78 24.79 3.20
C GLY A 15 -13.89 24.18 4.29
N GLU A 16 -13.76 22.85 4.32
CA GLU A 16 -12.89 22.12 5.23
C GLU A 16 -11.58 21.73 4.58
N THR A 17 -10.50 21.65 5.38
CA THR A 17 -9.22 21.13 4.92
C THR A 17 -9.24 19.61 4.97
N VAL A 18 -9.07 18.97 3.83
CA VAL A 18 -8.94 17.51 3.72
C VAL A 18 -7.48 17.17 3.43
N PHE A 19 -6.87 16.41 4.34
CA PHE A 19 -5.52 15.91 4.18
C PHE A 19 -5.49 14.70 3.24
N SER A 20 -4.34 14.46 2.61
CA SER A 20 -4.19 13.37 1.67
C SER A 20 -2.87 12.64 1.84
N VAL A 21 -2.91 11.32 1.65
CA VAL A 21 -1.76 10.48 1.40
C VAL A 21 -1.70 10.26 -0.11
N GLY A 22 -0.55 10.53 -0.73
CA GLY A 22 -0.35 10.36 -2.16
C GLY A 22 -0.25 8.88 -2.54
N TYR A 23 -0.06 8.63 -3.83
CA TYR A 23 0.19 7.30 -4.35
C TYR A 23 1.33 7.35 -5.37
N ASN A 24 2.36 6.56 -5.12
CA ASN A 24 3.48 6.27 -6.01
C ASN A 24 4.40 7.46 -6.38
N ILE A 25 3.94 8.68 -6.27
CA ILE A 25 4.70 9.91 -6.55
C ILE A 25 4.63 10.81 -5.32
N ASP A 26 5.76 11.43 -4.95
CA ASP A 26 5.78 12.44 -3.89
C ASP A 26 4.88 13.63 -4.25
N MET A 27 3.84 13.81 -3.46
CA MET A 27 2.85 14.87 -3.65
C MET A 27 3.12 16.12 -2.84
N LEU A 28 4.19 16.17 -2.04
CA LEU A 28 4.53 17.32 -1.19
C LEU A 28 4.80 18.58 -2.03
N SER A 29 5.46 18.44 -3.17
CA SER A 29 5.73 19.57 -4.07
C SER A 29 4.48 20.13 -4.75
N VAL A 30 3.44 19.30 -4.86
CA VAL A 30 2.18 19.64 -5.55
C VAL A 30 1.13 20.22 -4.62
N ALA A 31 1.04 19.68 -3.40
CA ALA A 31 0.04 20.04 -2.42
C ALA A 31 0.66 20.15 -1.01
N PRO A 32 1.63 21.08 -0.81
CA PRO A 32 2.46 21.14 0.41
C PRO A 32 1.66 21.39 1.69
N ASP A 33 0.46 21.95 1.58
CA ASP A 33 -0.38 22.30 2.73
C ASP A 33 -1.27 21.16 3.21
N VAL A 34 -1.45 20.12 2.39
CA VAL A 34 -2.43 19.04 2.67
C VAL A 34 -1.87 17.64 2.42
N ALA A 35 -0.77 17.49 1.69
CA ALA A 35 -0.13 16.19 1.53
C ALA A 35 0.61 15.82 2.81
N LEU A 36 0.32 14.63 3.35
CA LEU A 36 0.97 14.09 4.54
C LEU A 36 2.24 13.33 4.18
N THR A 37 2.13 12.38 3.27
CA THR A 37 3.22 11.57 2.72
C THR A 37 2.72 10.85 1.47
N SER A 38 3.58 10.06 0.83
CA SER A 38 3.22 9.22 -0.32
C SER A 38 3.98 7.91 -0.26
N PRO A 39 3.31 6.75 -0.19
CA PRO A 39 3.96 5.47 -0.40
C PRO A 39 4.45 5.37 -1.85
N GLN A 40 5.65 4.83 -2.01
CA GLN A 40 6.37 4.79 -3.27
C GLN A 40 7.08 3.45 -3.46
N ASN A 41 7.19 3.01 -4.69
CA ASN A 41 8.12 1.94 -5.06
C ASN A 41 9.54 2.52 -5.15
N ASN A 42 10.49 1.85 -4.53
CA ASN A 42 11.91 2.15 -4.68
C ASN A 42 12.51 1.28 -5.81
N TRP A 43 12.34 1.72 -7.04
CA TRP A 43 12.84 1.03 -8.22
C TRP A 43 14.36 0.83 -8.21
N GLY A 44 15.10 1.67 -7.50
CA GLY A 44 16.54 1.54 -7.34
C GLY A 44 16.96 0.22 -6.72
N ALA A 45 16.19 -0.30 -5.76
CA ALA A 45 16.45 -1.60 -5.15
C ALA A 45 16.37 -2.74 -6.18
N TYR A 46 15.33 -2.75 -7.00
CA TYR A 46 15.19 -3.75 -8.06
C TYR A 46 16.27 -3.62 -9.14
N TYR A 47 16.54 -2.40 -9.61
CA TYR A 47 17.55 -2.22 -10.65
C TYR A 47 18.94 -2.64 -10.19
N THR A 48 19.33 -2.31 -8.96
CA THR A 48 20.60 -2.77 -8.38
C THR A 48 20.66 -4.30 -8.38
N TYR A 49 19.64 -4.95 -7.84
CA TYR A 49 19.54 -6.41 -7.85
C TYR A 49 19.65 -6.99 -9.28
N ALA A 50 18.87 -6.47 -10.22
CA ALA A 50 18.83 -6.99 -11.59
C ALA A 50 20.19 -6.84 -12.29
N PHE A 51 20.86 -5.70 -12.16
CA PHE A 51 22.20 -5.48 -12.71
C PHE A 51 23.23 -6.42 -12.08
N GLU A 52 23.21 -6.61 -10.78
CA GLU A 52 24.11 -7.56 -10.09
C GLU A 52 23.91 -8.99 -10.59
N GLN A 53 22.66 -9.45 -10.81
CA GLN A 53 22.39 -10.77 -11.39
C GLN A 53 23.02 -10.89 -12.77
N VAL A 54 22.78 -9.93 -13.66
CA VAL A 54 23.31 -9.95 -15.02
C VAL A 54 24.84 -9.89 -15.04
N MET A 55 25.46 -9.05 -14.24
CA MET A 55 26.92 -8.95 -14.10
C MET A 55 27.56 -10.26 -13.61
N ASN A 56 26.84 -11.03 -12.80
CA ASN A 56 27.26 -12.33 -12.31
C ASN A 56 26.86 -13.51 -13.26
N GLY A 57 26.39 -13.21 -14.47
CA GLY A 57 25.97 -14.21 -15.47
C GLY A 57 24.68 -14.95 -15.09
N LYS A 58 23.89 -14.40 -14.17
CA LYS A 58 22.60 -14.95 -13.72
C LYS A 58 21.44 -14.19 -14.36
N LYS A 59 20.29 -14.83 -14.43
CA LYS A 59 19.03 -14.15 -14.79
C LYS A 59 18.39 -13.61 -13.54
N PRO A 60 17.83 -12.36 -13.56
CA PRO A 60 16.96 -11.89 -12.50
C PRO A 60 15.75 -12.81 -12.33
N GLU A 61 15.20 -12.86 -11.14
CA GLU A 61 13.95 -13.56 -10.86
C GLU A 61 12.84 -13.05 -11.76
N GLN A 62 11.98 -13.96 -12.20
CA GLN A 62 10.86 -13.60 -13.07
C GLN A 62 9.79 -12.84 -12.31
N ASP A 63 9.61 -13.17 -11.03
CA ASP A 63 8.69 -12.51 -10.12
C ASP A 63 9.48 -12.03 -8.88
N TRP A 64 9.69 -10.71 -8.80
CA TRP A 64 10.43 -10.07 -7.73
C TRP A 64 9.47 -9.23 -6.90
N CYS A 65 8.92 -9.83 -5.84
CA CYS A 65 8.00 -9.20 -4.91
C CYS A 65 8.67 -8.97 -3.56
N HIS A 66 8.89 -7.72 -3.20
CA HIS A 66 9.56 -7.33 -1.95
C HIS A 66 8.91 -6.10 -1.33
N GLY A 67 9.18 -5.88 -0.03
CA GLY A 67 8.60 -4.81 0.77
C GLY A 67 9.64 -3.95 1.48
N TYR A 68 9.30 -3.49 2.68
CA TYR A 68 10.19 -2.66 3.50
C TYR A 68 11.50 -3.34 3.89
N SER A 69 11.50 -4.66 4.13
CA SER A 69 12.69 -5.41 4.53
C SER A 69 13.81 -5.39 3.49
N ASN A 70 13.46 -5.22 2.22
CA ASN A 70 14.39 -5.18 1.09
C ASN A 70 14.49 -3.78 0.48
N ASN A 71 13.96 -2.76 1.15
CA ASN A 71 13.86 -1.40 0.65
C ASN A 71 13.15 -1.26 -0.72
N ALA A 72 12.26 -2.21 -1.06
CA ALA A 72 11.51 -2.16 -2.32
C ALA A 72 10.39 -1.13 -2.29
N VAL A 73 9.89 -0.80 -1.10
CA VAL A 73 8.92 0.26 -0.86
C VAL A 73 9.44 1.26 0.17
N GLN A 74 8.99 2.49 0.06
CA GLN A 74 9.37 3.58 0.95
C GLN A 74 8.23 4.59 1.07
N LEU A 75 8.31 5.48 2.04
CA LEU A 75 7.49 6.68 2.12
C LEU A 75 8.29 7.89 1.65
N SER A 76 7.63 8.85 1.02
CA SER A 76 8.19 10.20 0.89
C SER A 76 8.40 10.82 2.28
N PRO A 77 9.19 11.89 2.42
CA PRO A 77 9.24 12.65 3.65
C PRO A 77 7.84 13.03 4.15
N LEU A 78 7.68 13.22 5.46
CA LEU A 78 6.44 13.70 6.02
C LEU A 78 6.22 15.18 5.67
N GLY A 79 4.99 15.52 5.29
CA GLY A 79 4.58 16.90 5.02
C GLY A 79 4.40 17.71 6.30
N LYS A 80 4.46 19.04 6.16
CA LYS A 80 4.28 19.99 7.28
C LYS A 80 2.92 19.93 7.97
N ALA A 81 1.94 19.29 7.33
CA ALA A 81 0.59 19.09 7.87
C ALA A 81 0.48 17.88 8.82
N CYS A 82 1.55 17.09 8.94
CA CYS A 82 1.58 15.97 9.88
C CYS A 82 1.60 16.48 11.34
N ALA A 83 0.86 15.78 12.20
CA ALA A 83 0.88 16.06 13.63
C ALA A 83 2.24 15.72 14.26
N ALA A 84 2.53 16.32 15.42
CA ALA A 84 3.69 15.92 16.20
C ALA A 84 3.58 14.44 16.60
N GLY A 85 4.70 13.70 16.58
CA GLY A 85 4.74 12.27 16.87
C GLY A 85 4.38 11.36 15.68
N THR A 86 4.05 11.93 14.51
CA THR A 86 3.73 11.13 13.31
C THR A 86 4.94 10.33 12.83
N GLN A 87 6.15 10.90 12.87
CA GLN A 87 7.34 10.18 12.41
C GLN A 87 7.60 8.94 13.26
N GLU A 88 7.57 9.09 14.57
CA GLU A 88 7.78 8.00 15.53
C GLU A 88 6.74 6.89 15.37
N ALA A 89 5.48 7.27 15.15
CA ALA A 89 4.39 6.32 14.93
C ALA A 89 4.56 5.55 13.60
N VAL A 90 4.98 6.23 12.55
CA VAL A 90 5.26 5.63 11.23
C VAL A 90 6.45 4.67 11.32
N ASP A 91 7.54 5.10 11.95
CA ASP A 91 8.75 4.26 12.10
C ASP A 91 8.43 2.99 12.90
N ALA A 92 7.67 3.11 13.98
CA ALA A 92 7.23 1.96 14.78
C ALA A 92 6.35 1.00 13.96
N ALA A 93 5.44 1.52 13.13
CA ALA A 93 4.60 0.70 12.26
C ALA A 93 5.44 -0.03 11.18
N ILE A 94 6.42 0.64 10.58
CA ILE A 94 7.33 0.05 9.60
C ILE A 94 8.11 -1.12 10.24
N GLU A 95 8.65 -0.94 11.45
CA GLU A 95 9.37 -2.02 12.13
C GLU A 95 8.46 -3.21 12.46
N LYS A 96 7.21 -2.98 12.83
CA LYS A 96 6.23 -4.06 13.03
C LYS A 96 5.88 -4.80 11.72
N ILE A 97 5.80 -4.09 10.60
CA ILE A 97 5.62 -4.71 9.28
C ILE A 97 6.85 -5.56 8.92
N LYS A 98 8.06 -5.02 9.11
CA LYS A 98 9.32 -5.74 8.83
C LYS A 98 9.48 -7.00 9.68
N SER A 99 9.10 -6.94 10.95
CA SER A 99 9.15 -8.09 11.86
C SER A 99 8.04 -9.12 11.63
N GLY A 100 7.02 -8.77 10.84
CA GLY A 100 5.83 -9.60 10.63
C GLY A 100 4.82 -9.57 11.78
N GLU A 101 5.04 -8.72 12.81
CA GLU A 101 4.08 -8.51 13.89
C GLU A 101 2.78 -7.85 13.40
N LEU A 102 2.89 -6.89 12.48
CA LEU A 102 1.76 -6.22 11.89
C LEU A 102 1.47 -6.78 10.50
N LYS A 103 0.30 -7.37 10.34
CA LYS A 103 -0.26 -7.78 9.05
C LYS A 103 -1.26 -6.71 8.60
N VAL A 104 -1.05 -6.15 7.41
CA VAL A 104 -1.87 -5.01 6.92
C VAL A 104 -3.33 -5.41 6.77
N PHE A 105 -3.60 -6.63 6.28
CA PHE A 105 -4.94 -7.16 6.07
C PHE A 105 -5.20 -8.36 6.97
N ASP A 106 -5.10 -8.16 8.28
CA ASP A 106 -5.45 -9.15 9.30
C ASP A 106 -6.96 -9.37 9.30
N CYS A 107 -7.40 -10.58 8.93
CA CYS A 107 -8.80 -10.94 8.79
C CYS A 107 -9.56 -10.96 10.12
N SER A 108 -8.89 -10.92 11.25
CA SER A 108 -9.53 -10.78 12.56
C SER A 108 -10.04 -9.37 12.84
N THR A 109 -9.60 -8.38 12.08
CA THR A 109 -9.92 -6.96 12.27
C THR A 109 -11.19 -6.51 11.55
N PHE A 110 -11.74 -7.33 10.67
CA PHE A 110 -12.95 -7.01 9.90
C PHE A 110 -13.83 -8.25 9.68
N THR A 111 -15.07 -8.02 9.27
CA THR A 111 -16.01 -9.09 8.88
C THR A 111 -16.58 -8.84 7.50
N VAL A 112 -17.08 -9.88 6.87
CA VAL A 112 -17.83 -9.87 5.62
C VAL A 112 -19.09 -10.68 5.81
N ASN A 113 -20.26 -10.04 5.69
CA ASN A 113 -21.57 -10.65 6.04
C ASN A 113 -21.62 -11.20 7.47
N GLY A 114 -20.98 -10.53 8.42
CA GLY A 114 -20.96 -10.89 9.85
C GLY A 114 -19.91 -11.94 10.23
N GLU A 115 -19.11 -12.45 9.31
CA GLU A 115 -18.11 -13.50 9.56
C GLU A 115 -16.70 -13.04 9.19
N HIS A 116 -15.68 -13.53 9.92
CA HIS A 116 -14.29 -13.34 9.55
C HIS A 116 -13.91 -14.23 8.38
N LEU A 117 -13.17 -13.67 7.42
CA LEU A 117 -12.70 -14.45 6.27
C LEU A 117 -11.59 -15.42 6.68
N THR A 118 -11.73 -16.66 6.26
CA THR A 118 -10.71 -17.70 6.44
C THR A 118 -10.11 -18.17 5.11
N SER A 119 -10.74 -17.81 3.99
CA SER A 119 -10.30 -18.17 2.65
C SER A 119 -10.79 -17.15 1.63
N TYR A 120 -10.03 -16.97 0.55
CA TYR A 120 -10.46 -16.21 -0.62
C TYR A 120 -9.69 -16.69 -1.85
N ASP A 121 -10.40 -17.21 -2.84
CA ASP A 121 -9.84 -17.81 -4.06
C ASP A 121 -10.55 -17.34 -5.34
N LYS A 122 -11.21 -16.18 -5.28
CA LYS A 122 -12.07 -15.66 -6.37
C LYS A 122 -11.50 -14.42 -7.07
N SER A 123 -10.20 -14.14 -6.91
CA SER A 123 -9.58 -13.01 -7.60
C SER A 123 -9.71 -13.18 -9.12
N HIS A 124 -10.31 -12.18 -9.77
CA HIS A 124 -10.61 -12.22 -11.21
C HIS A 124 -9.36 -12.51 -12.05
N GLY A 125 -9.46 -13.52 -12.91
CA GLY A 125 -8.36 -14.01 -13.75
C GLY A 125 -7.38 -14.94 -13.04
N PHE A 126 -7.61 -15.23 -11.74
CA PHE A 126 -6.79 -16.11 -10.90
C PHE A 126 -7.67 -16.97 -10.00
N GLU A 127 -8.86 -17.33 -10.49
CA GLU A 127 -9.84 -18.13 -9.78
C GLU A 127 -9.23 -19.48 -9.36
N GLY A 128 -9.45 -19.86 -8.11
CA GLY A 128 -8.86 -21.05 -7.49
C GLY A 128 -7.51 -20.81 -6.82
N THR A 129 -6.92 -19.62 -6.95
CA THR A 129 -5.69 -19.26 -6.24
C THR A 129 -6.06 -18.71 -4.85
N GLN A 130 -5.73 -19.45 -3.79
CA GLN A 130 -5.99 -19.03 -2.42
C GLN A 130 -5.12 -17.85 -2.02
N LEU A 131 -5.73 -16.80 -1.46
CA LEU A 131 -5.06 -15.56 -1.06
C LEU A 131 -5.17 -15.26 0.43
N ILE A 132 -5.90 -16.08 1.20
CA ILE A 132 -5.98 -15.96 2.66
C ILE A 132 -5.51 -17.26 3.29
N TRP A 133 -4.48 -17.19 4.12
CA TRP A 133 -4.02 -18.24 5.03
C TRP A 133 -3.35 -17.57 6.23
N ASP A 134 -3.10 -18.30 7.30
CA ASP A 134 -2.51 -17.78 8.56
C ASP A 134 -3.22 -16.54 9.12
N GLY A 135 -4.52 -16.40 8.82
CA GLY A 135 -5.36 -15.34 9.37
C GLY A 135 -5.26 -13.97 8.70
N TYR A 136 -4.52 -13.83 7.58
CA TYR A 136 -4.43 -12.56 6.86
C TYR A 136 -4.46 -12.74 5.34
N PHE A 137 -4.73 -11.66 4.62
CA PHE A 137 -4.72 -11.64 3.16
C PHE A 137 -3.30 -11.36 2.65
N HIS A 138 -2.79 -12.29 1.82
CA HIS A 138 -1.45 -12.26 1.24
C HIS A 138 -1.44 -11.51 -0.09
N GLU A 139 -1.68 -10.21 0.00
CA GLU A 139 -1.64 -9.35 -1.17
C GLU A 139 -0.25 -9.36 -1.82
N SER A 140 -0.21 -9.50 -3.13
CA SER A 140 1.02 -9.47 -3.94
C SER A 140 2.08 -10.54 -3.66
N GLU A 141 1.84 -11.48 -2.74
CA GLU A 141 2.76 -12.59 -2.50
C GLU A 141 2.58 -13.73 -3.51
N VAL A 142 1.37 -13.92 -4.04
CA VAL A 142 1.02 -14.98 -4.98
C VAL A 142 0.77 -14.42 -6.37
N ILE A 143 0.07 -13.31 -6.44
CA ILE A 143 -0.25 -12.60 -7.68
C ILE A 143 -0.07 -11.10 -7.49
N SER A 144 0.43 -10.43 -8.51
CA SER A 144 0.55 -8.97 -8.50
C SER A 144 -0.82 -8.32 -8.61
N ALA A 145 -1.12 -7.41 -7.69
CA ALA A 145 -2.34 -6.61 -7.67
C ALA A 145 -3.63 -7.44 -7.83
N PRO A 146 -3.93 -8.37 -6.90
CA PRO A 146 -5.17 -9.13 -6.94
C PRO A 146 -6.38 -8.22 -6.86
N LEU A 147 -7.45 -8.55 -7.59
CA LEU A 147 -8.70 -7.82 -7.50
C LEU A 147 -9.41 -8.14 -6.19
N PHE A 148 -9.76 -7.09 -5.47
CA PHE A 148 -10.54 -7.13 -4.24
C PHE A 148 -11.99 -6.79 -4.56
N ASP A 149 -12.87 -7.78 -4.61
CA ASP A 149 -14.31 -7.59 -4.76
C ASP A 149 -15.08 -7.84 -3.45
N ILE A 150 -14.33 -7.95 -2.35
CA ILE A 150 -14.88 -8.18 -1.02
C ILE A 150 -15.44 -6.87 -0.47
N ARG A 151 -16.66 -6.94 0.08
CA ARG A 151 -17.31 -5.83 0.79
C ARG A 151 -17.21 -6.05 2.28
N ILE A 152 -16.37 -5.25 2.92
CA ILE A 152 -16.17 -5.30 4.37
C ILE A 152 -17.37 -4.66 5.05
N ASP A 153 -17.87 -5.28 6.11
CA ASP A 153 -18.99 -4.77 6.89
C ASP A 153 -18.66 -3.38 7.48
N GLY A 154 -19.67 -2.51 7.50
CA GLY A 154 -19.50 -1.13 7.97
C GLY A 154 -18.97 -0.14 6.94
N ILE A 155 -18.58 -0.59 5.72
CA ILE A 155 -18.20 0.28 4.62
C ILE A 155 -19.42 0.53 3.73
N THR A 156 -19.74 1.81 3.50
CA THR A 156 -20.80 2.21 2.58
C THR A 156 -20.20 2.73 1.28
N GLU A 157 -20.55 2.12 0.16
CA GLU A 157 -20.19 2.64 -1.15
C GLU A 157 -21.05 3.87 -1.50
N LEU A 158 -20.41 5.01 -1.73
CA LEU A 158 -21.09 6.26 -2.08
C LEU A 158 -21.25 6.46 -3.60
N SER A 159 -20.53 5.71 -4.41
CA SER A 159 -20.60 5.72 -5.86
C SER A 159 -21.27 4.43 -6.36
N LYS A 160 -22.31 4.58 -7.16
CA LYS A 160 -22.92 3.48 -7.93
C LYS A 160 -22.50 3.60 -9.38
#